data_6494317a3bf201c25a6601332eb8d7cf
#
_entry.id   6494317a3bf201c25a6601332eb8d7cf
#
_cell.length_a   1.000
_cell.length_b   1.000
_cell.length_c   1.000
_cell.angle_alpha   90.00
_cell.angle_beta   90.00
_cell.angle_gamma   90.00
#
_symmetry.space_group_name_H-M   'P 1'
#
loop_
_entity.id
_entity.type
_entity.pdbx_description
1 polymer ?
#
loop_
_entity_poly.entity_id
_entity_poly.type
_entity_poly.pdbx_seq_one_letter_code
_entity_poly.pdbx_strand_id
1 'polypeptide(L)'
;MSNLSIQLLKALEPWRNARAWHVAFSGGLDSTVLLHLLAQLRQIHSLPPLSAIHVHHGLQAAADAWPAHCQALCDDLGVPLQVVRVHVQAGASLERAARDARYQAFVALTQAQEVLLTGQHRDDQAETFLFRLLRGAGVSGLAAMPHQRGLGEGDLCRPLLDVPRAHLEAYAQEHNLSWIEDPSNVRTDFSRNYLRHEIFPLLTRRWPQAAASMARSASHCAEAQGLLDELARQDLQEAGSVSEFDWLGLQSLELAPITSLSPARQRNALRHWLAALGLLPDTDHWAGWDALRDARADAQPVWKLAEGQLHRAGGRIWWMAGDWLRQPIAPMQWDNPLLPLALPGNGQLQLLGQAPGGSLQVRYRQGGEVMTVKNRGHRDLKRLLNEQGLPLFARGRLPLLYVNEQLLAVANLPGLDCSPCGRWQLQWLPTKSDQGLS
;
A
#
# COMPACT_ATOMS: atom_id res chain seq x y z
N MET A 1 -23.90 -29.00 16.11
CA MET A 1 -23.31 -27.89 15.33
C MET A 1 -23.82 -27.97 13.92
N SER A 2 -24.28 -26.84 13.37
CA SER A 2 -24.67 -26.76 11.96
C SER A 2 -23.45 -26.91 11.05
N ASN A 3 -23.66 -27.32 9.80
CA ASN A 3 -22.57 -27.38 8.82
C ASN A 3 -21.89 -26.00 8.65
N LEU A 4 -22.66 -24.92 8.77
CA LEU A 4 -22.17 -23.53 8.70
C LEU A 4 -21.21 -23.20 9.86
N SER A 5 -21.53 -23.63 11.09
CA SER A 5 -20.65 -23.47 12.25
C SER A 5 -19.29 -24.16 12.08
N ILE A 6 -19.29 -25.36 11.50
CA ILE A 6 -18.05 -26.12 11.24
C ILE A 6 -17.19 -25.41 10.20
N GLN A 7 -17.81 -24.93 9.12
CA GLN A 7 -17.11 -24.18 8.07
C GLN A 7 -16.52 -22.88 8.62
N LEU A 8 -17.26 -22.14 9.44
CA LEU A 8 -16.80 -20.92 10.07
C LEU A 8 -15.58 -21.17 10.98
N LEU A 9 -15.65 -22.19 11.86
CA LEU A 9 -14.52 -22.54 12.73
C LEU A 9 -13.27 -22.91 11.96
N LYS A 10 -13.42 -23.66 10.86
CA LYS A 10 -12.29 -24.02 9.98
C LYS A 10 -11.67 -22.78 9.34
N ALA A 11 -12.48 -21.84 8.86
CA ALA A 11 -12.00 -20.60 8.25
C ALA A 11 -11.28 -19.68 9.27
N LEU A 12 -11.65 -19.78 10.56
CA LEU A 12 -11.08 -18.97 11.63
C LEU A 12 -9.94 -19.66 12.38
N GLU A 13 -9.58 -20.91 12.02
CA GLU A 13 -8.51 -21.66 12.70
C GLU A 13 -7.18 -20.90 12.78
N PRO A 14 -6.69 -20.20 11.71
CA PRO A 14 -5.45 -19.42 11.79
C PRO A 14 -5.50 -18.28 12.81
N TRP A 15 -6.69 -17.82 13.19
CA TRP A 15 -6.94 -16.65 14.03
C TRP A 15 -7.36 -17.01 15.47
N ARG A 16 -7.30 -18.28 15.86
CA ARG A 16 -7.72 -18.73 17.21
C ARG A 16 -6.92 -18.13 18.35
N ASN A 17 -5.70 -17.71 18.07
CA ASN A 17 -4.81 -17.07 19.05
C ASN A 17 -4.74 -15.55 18.88
N ALA A 18 -5.64 -14.94 18.10
CA ALA A 18 -5.72 -13.50 17.97
C ALA A 18 -6.05 -12.84 19.31
N ARG A 19 -5.60 -11.62 19.52
CA ARG A 19 -5.87 -10.85 20.74
C ARG A 19 -7.36 -10.54 20.90
N ALA A 20 -8.04 -10.24 19.81
CA ALA A 20 -9.48 -10.00 19.74
C ALA A 20 -10.03 -10.21 18.33
N TRP A 21 -11.34 -10.50 18.26
CA TRP A 21 -12.11 -10.52 17.03
C TRP A 21 -13.13 -9.38 17.03
N HIS A 22 -13.16 -8.60 15.97
CA HIS A 22 -14.12 -7.53 15.73
C HIS A 22 -14.99 -7.87 14.54
N VAL A 23 -16.32 -7.87 14.70
CA VAL A 23 -17.23 -8.04 13.56
C VAL A 23 -17.56 -6.68 12.97
N ALA A 24 -17.30 -6.46 11.68
CA ALA A 24 -17.80 -5.32 10.93
C ALA A 24 -19.32 -5.47 10.78
N PHE A 25 -20.07 -4.87 11.71
CA PHE A 25 -21.49 -5.10 11.88
C PHE A 25 -22.31 -3.97 11.26
N SER A 26 -22.90 -4.23 10.09
CA SER A 26 -23.79 -3.27 9.41
C SER A 26 -25.25 -3.34 9.88
N GLY A 27 -25.62 -4.40 10.57
CA GLY A 27 -27.01 -4.74 10.89
C GLY A 27 -27.77 -5.47 9.77
N GLY A 28 -27.18 -5.61 8.57
CA GLY A 28 -27.76 -6.39 7.47
C GLY A 28 -27.59 -7.90 7.67
N LEU A 29 -28.32 -8.71 6.89
CA LEU A 29 -28.42 -10.17 7.00
C LEU A 29 -27.07 -10.84 7.27
N ASP A 30 -26.09 -10.63 6.38
CA ASP A 30 -24.82 -11.40 6.37
C ASP A 30 -23.98 -11.13 7.61
N SER A 31 -23.91 -9.86 8.04
CA SER A 31 -23.20 -9.46 9.25
C SER A 31 -23.91 -9.90 10.53
N THR A 32 -25.24 -9.94 10.51
CA THR A 32 -26.08 -10.43 11.61
C THR A 32 -25.87 -11.94 11.80
N VAL A 33 -25.89 -12.71 10.72
CA VAL A 33 -25.62 -14.17 10.77
C VAL A 33 -24.20 -14.43 11.26
N LEU A 34 -23.19 -13.69 10.78
CA LEU A 34 -21.80 -13.85 11.25
C LEU A 34 -21.68 -13.58 12.74
N LEU A 35 -22.24 -12.48 13.23
CA LEU A 35 -22.20 -12.11 14.65
C LEU A 35 -22.89 -13.15 15.52
N HIS A 36 -24.10 -13.58 15.13
CA HIS A 36 -24.85 -14.60 15.88
C HIS A 36 -24.12 -15.94 15.94
N LEU A 37 -23.56 -16.43 14.80
CA LEU A 37 -22.76 -17.66 14.75
C LEU A 37 -21.58 -17.59 15.72
N LEU A 38 -20.83 -16.48 15.72
CA LEU A 38 -19.68 -16.29 16.60
C LEU A 38 -20.10 -16.23 18.07
N ALA A 39 -21.21 -15.56 18.38
CA ALA A 39 -21.75 -15.48 19.72
C ALA A 39 -22.18 -16.87 20.27
N GLN A 40 -22.77 -17.71 19.42
CA GLN A 40 -23.11 -19.10 19.78
C GLN A 40 -21.86 -19.98 19.94
N LEU A 41 -20.88 -19.86 19.04
CA LEU A 41 -19.66 -20.65 19.07
C LEU A 41 -18.79 -20.37 20.30
N ARG A 42 -18.73 -19.12 20.78
CA ARG A 42 -17.97 -18.76 21.98
C ARG A 42 -18.53 -19.37 23.26
N GLN A 43 -19.79 -19.82 23.27
CA GLN A 43 -20.39 -20.51 24.41
C GLN A 43 -19.87 -21.96 24.53
N ILE A 44 -19.41 -22.53 23.42
CA ILE A 44 -19.01 -23.95 23.31
C ILE A 44 -17.48 -24.10 23.16
N HIS A 45 -16.83 -23.10 22.61
CA HIS A 45 -15.40 -23.07 22.30
C HIS A 45 -14.70 -21.91 23.00
N SER A 46 -13.46 -22.12 23.41
CA SER A 46 -12.57 -21.03 23.80
C SER A 46 -12.14 -20.30 22.57
N LEU A 47 -12.67 -19.09 22.37
CA LEU A 47 -12.41 -18.19 21.24
C LEU A 47 -11.90 -16.85 21.78
N PRO A 48 -11.19 -16.06 20.95
CA PRO A 48 -10.79 -14.71 21.32
C PRO A 48 -11.95 -13.83 21.77
N PRO A 49 -11.71 -12.79 22.56
CA PRO A 49 -12.70 -11.78 22.91
C PRO A 49 -13.40 -11.26 21.64
N LEU A 50 -14.74 -11.22 21.67
CA LEU A 50 -15.58 -10.83 20.53
C LEU A 50 -16.23 -9.49 20.79
N SER A 51 -16.15 -8.57 19.82
CA SER A 51 -16.91 -7.32 19.80
C SER A 51 -17.44 -7.02 18.39
N ALA A 52 -18.35 -6.05 18.29
CA ALA A 52 -18.88 -5.58 17.02
C ALA A 52 -18.53 -4.11 16.79
N ILE A 53 -18.29 -3.72 15.53
CA ILE A 53 -18.05 -2.34 15.11
C ILE A 53 -19.10 -1.96 14.08
N HIS A 54 -19.95 -0.98 14.40
CA HIS A 54 -20.92 -0.40 13.48
C HIS A 54 -20.45 0.97 13.02
N VAL A 55 -20.29 1.15 11.70
CA VAL A 55 -19.90 2.44 11.11
C VAL A 55 -21.09 3.12 10.50
N HIS A 56 -21.48 4.26 11.08
CA HIS A 56 -22.60 5.09 10.64
C HIS A 56 -22.11 6.22 9.72
N HIS A 57 -22.57 6.21 8.46
CA HIS A 57 -22.12 7.14 7.42
C HIS A 57 -22.91 8.46 7.37
N GLY A 58 -24.10 8.53 7.97
CA GLY A 58 -24.96 9.72 7.92
C GLY A 58 -25.48 10.10 6.53
N LEU A 59 -25.50 9.17 5.56
CA LEU A 59 -25.84 9.47 4.16
C LEU A 59 -27.35 9.49 3.88
N GLN A 60 -28.16 8.89 4.75
CA GLN A 60 -29.62 8.80 4.59
C GLN A 60 -30.29 8.78 5.94
N ALA A 61 -31.44 9.45 6.06
CA ALA A 61 -32.17 9.54 7.32
C ALA A 61 -32.61 8.16 7.87
N ALA A 62 -32.91 7.19 6.99
CA ALA A 62 -33.25 5.83 7.41
C ALA A 62 -32.12 5.16 8.21
N ALA A 63 -30.85 5.55 7.99
CA ALA A 63 -29.69 4.97 8.68
C ALA A 63 -29.59 5.43 10.15
N ASP A 64 -30.27 6.49 10.56
CA ASP A 64 -30.19 7.03 11.93
C ASP A 64 -30.75 6.06 12.99
N ALA A 65 -31.66 5.17 12.60
CA ALA A 65 -32.20 4.12 13.46
C ALA A 65 -31.33 2.86 13.55
N TRP A 66 -30.37 2.68 12.64
CA TRP A 66 -29.59 1.44 12.55
C TRP A 66 -28.68 1.17 13.76
N PRO A 67 -28.01 2.19 14.36
CA PRO A 67 -27.22 1.97 15.57
C PRO A 67 -28.05 1.41 16.74
N ALA A 68 -29.30 1.84 16.90
CA ALA A 68 -30.18 1.32 17.96
C ALA A 68 -30.56 -0.15 17.74
N HIS A 69 -30.88 -0.54 16.49
CA HIS A 69 -31.11 -1.93 16.13
C HIS A 69 -29.86 -2.80 16.38
N CYS A 70 -28.70 -2.30 15.93
CA CYS A 70 -27.42 -3.01 16.15
C CYS A 70 -27.11 -3.16 17.64
N GLN A 71 -27.38 -2.14 18.45
CA GLN A 71 -27.18 -2.19 19.90
C GLN A 71 -28.08 -3.24 20.54
N ALA A 72 -29.38 -3.24 20.24
CA ALA A 72 -30.32 -4.22 20.79
C ALA A 72 -29.89 -5.66 20.50
N LEU A 73 -29.49 -5.96 19.25
CA LEU A 73 -29.01 -7.31 18.90
C LEU A 73 -27.69 -7.67 19.63
N CYS A 74 -26.79 -6.73 19.76
CA CYS A 74 -25.55 -6.94 20.47
C CYS A 74 -25.77 -7.17 21.98
N ASP A 75 -26.72 -6.45 22.59
CA ASP A 75 -27.13 -6.65 24.00
C ASP A 75 -27.71 -8.04 24.22
N ASP A 76 -28.60 -8.49 23.32
CA ASP A 76 -29.20 -9.84 23.36
C ASP A 76 -28.13 -10.95 23.25
N LEU A 77 -27.09 -10.72 22.45
CA LEU A 77 -25.99 -11.67 22.25
C LEU A 77 -24.88 -11.53 23.30
N GLY A 78 -24.96 -10.52 24.18
CA GLY A 78 -23.91 -10.18 25.14
C GLY A 78 -22.58 -9.85 24.46
N VAL A 79 -22.60 -9.16 23.31
CA VAL A 79 -21.41 -8.73 22.54
C VAL A 79 -21.28 -7.21 22.64
N PRO A 80 -20.12 -6.68 23.08
CA PRO A 80 -19.91 -5.22 23.08
C PRO A 80 -20.00 -4.65 21.69
N LEU A 81 -20.70 -3.52 21.51
CA LEU A 81 -20.81 -2.78 20.27
C LEU A 81 -20.07 -1.44 20.37
N GLN A 82 -19.25 -1.14 19.38
CA GLN A 82 -18.69 0.18 19.18
C GLN A 82 -19.34 0.83 17.95
N VAL A 83 -20.03 1.96 18.15
CA VAL A 83 -20.62 2.75 17.07
C VAL A 83 -19.67 3.90 16.70
N VAL A 84 -19.26 3.97 15.44
CA VAL A 84 -18.38 5.02 14.91
C VAL A 84 -19.13 5.84 13.88
N ARG A 85 -19.21 7.15 14.08
CA ARG A 85 -19.75 8.07 13.09
C ARG A 85 -18.63 8.59 12.20
N VAL A 86 -18.78 8.44 10.88
CA VAL A 86 -17.82 8.93 9.90
C VAL A 86 -18.44 10.02 9.04
N HIS A 87 -17.61 10.95 8.63
CA HIS A 87 -18.01 11.99 7.69
C HIS A 87 -17.57 11.60 6.29
N VAL A 88 -18.53 11.47 5.36
CA VAL A 88 -18.25 11.13 3.96
C VAL A 88 -18.15 12.42 3.16
N GLN A 89 -16.95 12.70 2.62
CA GLN A 89 -16.78 13.85 1.76
C GLN A 89 -17.49 13.62 0.41
N ALA A 90 -18.24 14.62 -0.03
CA ALA A 90 -18.88 14.59 -1.35
C ALA A 90 -17.81 14.57 -2.45
N GLY A 91 -17.94 13.63 -3.39
CA GLY A 91 -16.97 13.45 -4.50
C GLY A 91 -17.59 12.70 -5.67
N ALA A 92 -16.80 12.40 -6.68
CA ALA A 92 -17.24 11.78 -7.94
C ALA A 92 -17.90 10.39 -7.77
N SER A 93 -17.67 9.71 -6.64
CA SER A 93 -18.32 8.43 -6.30
C SER A 93 -18.58 8.37 -4.79
N LEU A 94 -19.84 8.63 -4.41
CA LEU A 94 -20.28 8.58 -3.02
C LEU A 94 -20.08 7.18 -2.39
N GLU A 95 -20.34 6.11 -3.16
CA GLU A 95 -20.14 4.73 -2.72
C GLU A 95 -18.68 4.45 -2.36
N ARG A 96 -17.74 4.90 -3.22
CA ARG A 96 -16.31 4.77 -2.96
C ARG A 96 -15.90 5.57 -1.72
N ALA A 97 -16.31 6.82 -1.62
CA ALA A 97 -15.98 7.68 -0.48
C ALA A 97 -16.52 7.10 0.85
N ALA A 98 -17.74 6.57 0.86
CA ALA A 98 -18.33 5.90 2.02
C ALA A 98 -17.56 4.61 2.39
N ARG A 99 -17.15 3.85 1.39
CA ARG A 99 -16.33 2.65 1.59
C ARG A 99 -14.97 3.01 2.19
N ASP A 100 -14.29 4.02 1.63
CA ASP A 100 -12.97 4.45 2.10
C ASP A 100 -13.03 4.98 3.54
N ALA A 101 -14.02 5.82 3.86
CA ALA A 101 -14.26 6.31 5.23
C ALA A 101 -14.52 5.16 6.22
N ARG A 102 -15.30 4.15 5.83
CA ARG A 102 -15.54 2.95 6.64
C ARG A 102 -14.25 2.17 6.90
N TYR A 103 -13.44 1.94 5.87
CA TYR A 103 -12.18 1.22 6.04
C TYR A 103 -11.17 2.00 6.88
N GLN A 104 -11.12 3.32 6.78
CA GLN A 104 -10.30 4.17 7.66
C GLN A 104 -10.72 4.01 9.13
N ALA A 105 -12.03 3.99 9.42
CA ALA A 105 -12.52 3.73 10.77
C ALA A 105 -12.09 2.35 11.29
N PHE A 106 -12.17 1.32 10.45
CA PHE A 106 -11.72 -0.03 10.82
C PHE A 106 -10.22 -0.08 11.08
N VAL A 107 -9.40 0.55 10.24
CA VAL A 107 -7.94 0.64 10.46
C VAL A 107 -7.61 1.29 11.79
N ALA A 108 -8.30 2.37 12.14
CA ALA A 108 -8.06 3.08 13.40
C ALA A 108 -8.45 2.27 14.66
N LEU A 109 -9.34 1.28 14.51
CA LEU A 109 -9.88 0.49 15.62
C LEU A 109 -9.28 -0.92 15.72
N THR A 110 -8.56 -1.38 14.72
CA THR A 110 -7.99 -2.74 14.70
C THR A 110 -6.49 -2.64 14.98
N GLN A 111 -6.05 -3.15 16.13
CA GLN A 111 -4.67 -3.12 16.58
C GLN A 111 -3.89 -4.35 16.12
N ALA A 112 -2.59 -4.37 16.41
CA ALA A 112 -1.73 -5.52 16.14
C ALA A 112 -2.27 -6.80 16.81
N GLN A 113 -2.26 -7.91 16.07
CA GLN A 113 -2.81 -9.21 16.47
C GLN A 113 -4.34 -9.23 16.67
N GLU A 114 -5.06 -8.22 16.27
CA GLU A 114 -6.53 -8.21 16.23
C GLU A 114 -7.04 -8.47 14.82
N VAL A 115 -8.25 -9.01 14.70
CA VAL A 115 -8.83 -9.41 13.42
C VAL A 115 -10.20 -8.83 13.23
N LEU A 116 -10.38 -8.07 12.14
CA LEU A 116 -11.70 -7.63 11.69
C LEU A 116 -12.35 -8.71 10.82
N LEU A 117 -13.50 -9.22 11.25
CA LEU A 117 -14.29 -10.21 10.53
C LEU A 117 -15.41 -9.54 9.75
N THR A 118 -15.55 -9.89 8.48
CA THR A 118 -16.57 -9.29 7.61
C THR A 118 -17.45 -10.35 6.97
N GLY A 119 -18.75 -10.06 6.80
CA GLY A 119 -19.78 -10.99 6.35
C GLY A 119 -19.84 -11.21 4.84
N GLN A 120 -18.79 -10.88 4.05
CA GLN A 120 -18.80 -11.17 2.60
C GLN A 120 -18.89 -12.68 2.37
N HIS A 121 -19.69 -13.05 1.39
CA HIS A 121 -20.04 -14.43 1.06
C HIS A 121 -19.74 -14.78 -0.41
N ARG A 122 -20.01 -16.03 -0.81
CA ARG A 122 -19.68 -16.54 -2.14
C ARG A 122 -20.32 -15.76 -3.30
N ASP A 123 -21.53 -15.29 -3.10
CA ASP A 123 -22.23 -14.53 -4.15
C ASP A 123 -21.59 -13.15 -4.33
N ASP A 124 -21.13 -12.49 -3.24
CA ASP A 124 -20.31 -11.27 -3.33
C ASP A 124 -19.00 -11.50 -4.08
N GLN A 125 -18.39 -12.68 -3.91
CA GLN A 125 -17.18 -13.07 -4.64
C GLN A 125 -17.46 -13.18 -6.14
N ALA A 126 -18.56 -13.83 -6.52
CA ALA A 126 -18.99 -13.94 -7.90
C ALA A 126 -19.32 -12.57 -8.52
N GLU A 127 -20.04 -11.70 -7.81
CA GLU A 127 -20.32 -10.33 -8.24
C GLU A 127 -19.01 -9.55 -8.48
N THR A 128 -18.05 -9.66 -7.57
CA THR A 128 -16.76 -8.99 -7.67
C THR A 128 -15.95 -9.52 -8.84
N PHE A 129 -15.95 -10.83 -9.06
CA PHE A 129 -15.29 -11.47 -10.20
C PHE A 129 -15.87 -10.96 -11.52
N LEU A 130 -17.19 -11.03 -11.68
CA LEU A 130 -17.87 -10.59 -12.91
C LEU A 130 -17.67 -9.09 -13.17
N PHE A 131 -17.80 -8.26 -12.14
CA PHE A 131 -17.57 -6.83 -12.24
C PHE A 131 -16.15 -6.51 -12.73
N ARG A 132 -15.14 -7.19 -12.20
CA ARG A 132 -13.75 -6.98 -12.59
C ARG A 132 -13.45 -7.54 -13.98
N LEU A 133 -14.06 -8.68 -14.36
CA LEU A 133 -13.97 -9.25 -15.70
C LEU A 133 -14.48 -8.27 -16.76
N LEU A 134 -15.66 -7.67 -16.54
CA LEU A 134 -16.27 -6.68 -17.44
C LEU A 134 -15.44 -5.39 -17.58
N ARG A 135 -14.52 -5.15 -16.65
CA ARG A 135 -13.56 -4.02 -16.68
C ARG A 135 -12.19 -4.39 -17.23
N GLY A 136 -12.02 -5.60 -17.77
CA GLY A 136 -10.77 -6.05 -18.37
C GLY A 136 -9.66 -6.35 -17.35
N ALA A 137 -10.01 -6.74 -16.12
CA ALA A 137 -9.01 -7.06 -15.11
C ALA A 137 -8.15 -8.28 -15.49
N GLY A 138 -6.85 -8.20 -15.21
CA GLY A 138 -5.92 -9.34 -15.30
C GLY A 138 -6.06 -10.31 -14.13
N VAL A 139 -5.14 -11.29 -14.03
CA VAL A 139 -5.15 -12.39 -13.05
C VAL A 139 -5.35 -11.86 -11.62
N SER A 140 -4.58 -10.89 -11.18
CA SER A 140 -4.69 -10.28 -9.84
C SER A 140 -6.07 -9.69 -9.58
N GLY A 141 -6.65 -8.99 -10.56
CA GLY A 141 -8.01 -8.47 -10.45
C GLY A 141 -9.06 -9.56 -10.40
N LEU A 142 -8.95 -10.61 -11.23
CA LEU A 142 -9.87 -11.73 -11.30
C LEU A 142 -9.78 -12.67 -10.08
N ALA A 143 -8.71 -12.60 -9.29
CA ALA A 143 -8.63 -13.24 -7.98
C ALA A 143 -9.72 -12.72 -7.00
N ALA A 144 -10.43 -11.66 -7.37
CA ALA A 144 -11.54 -11.04 -6.64
C ALA A 144 -11.16 -10.68 -5.18
N MET A 145 -11.90 -11.10 -4.17
CA MET A 145 -11.60 -10.77 -2.78
C MET A 145 -10.75 -11.88 -2.15
N PRO A 146 -9.62 -11.58 -1.49
CA PRO A 146 -8.89 -12.59 -0.72
C PRO A 146 -9.64 -12.93 0.56
N HIS A 147 -9.48 -14.18 1.07
CA HIS A 147 -10.02 -14.61 2.36
C HIS A 147 -9.49 -13.76 3.52
N GLN A 148 -8.24 -13.35 3.41
CA GLN A 148 -7.56 -12.52 4.42
C GLN A 148 -6.65 -11.49 3.76
N ARG A 149 -6.44 -10.38 4.45
CA ARG A 149 -5.43 -9.37 4.11
C ARG A 149 -5.08 -8.52 5.32
N GLY A 150 -3.95 -7.87 5.29
CA GLY A 150 -3.61 -6.86 6.30
C GLY A 150 -4.63 -5.71 6.35
N LEU A 151 -4.82 -5.13 7.53
CA LEU A 151 -5.67 -3.97 7.80
C LEU A 151 -4.99 -3.07 8.84
N GLY A 152 -4.23 -2.07 8.39
CA GLY A 152 -3.38 -1.30 9.28
C GLY A 152 -2.37 -2.18 10.00
N GLU A 153 -2.36 -2.15 11.33
CA GLU A 153 -1.50 -3.01 12.15
C GLU A 153 -2.08 -4.42 12.38
N GLY A 154 -3.38 -4.60 12.15
CA GLY A 154 -4.08 -5.88 12.31
C GLY A 154 -4.44 -6.54 10.99
N ASP A 155 -5.43 -7.42 11.01
CA ASP A 155 -5.85 -8.22 9.87
C ASP A 155 -7.35 -8.11 9.60
N LEU A 156 -7.73 -8.36 8.34
CA LEU A 156 -9.12 -8.52 7.90
C LEU A 156 -9.32 -9.95 7.39
N CYS A 157 -10.34 -10.62 7.88
CA CYS A 157 -10.74 -11.96 7.45
C CYS A 157 -12.19 -11.98 6.95
N ARG A 158 -12.44 -12.80 5.90
CA ARG A 158 -13.76 -13.05 5.30
C ARG A 158 -14.14 -14.52 5.47
N PRO A 159 -14.58 -14.92 6.66
CA PRO A 159 -14.73 -16.34 6.95
C PRO A 159 -15.92 -17.01 6.25
N LEU A 160 -16.85 -16.22 5.67
CA LEU A 160 -18.02 -16.69 4.95
C LEU A 160 -17.85 -16.67 3.42
N LEU A 161 -16.64 -16.38 2.91
CA LEU A 161 -16.42 -16.13 1.48
C LEU A 161 -16.75 -17.31 0.56
N ASP A 162 -16.72 -18.54 1.08
CA ASP A 162 -17.09 -19.76 0.35
C ASP A 162 -18.54 -20.18 0.59
N VAL A 163 -19.26 -19.51 1.49
CA VAL A 163 -20.62 -19.85 1.89
C VAL A 163 -21.62 -19.22 0.92
N PRO A 164 -22.58 -19.99 0.38
CA PRO A 164 -23.67 -19.45 -0.41
C PRO A 164 -24.57 -18.53 0.42
N ARG A 165 -25.04 -17.42 -0.15
CA ARG A 165 -25.99 -16.52 0.53
C ARG A 165 -27.24 -17.25 1.01
N ALA A 166 -27.78 -18.19 0.21
CA ALA A 166 -28.94 -18.99 0.59
C ALA A 166 -28.77 -19.75 1.92
N HIS A 167 -27.55 -20.17 2.26
CA HIS A 167 -27.28 -20.79 3.57
C HIS A 167 -27.35 -19.80 4.72
N LEU A 168 -26.95 -18.53 4.47
CA LEU A 168 -27.07 -17.45 5.47
C LEU A 168 -28.54 -17.09 5.70
N GLU A 169 -29.34 -17.01 4.62
CA GLU A 169 -30.78 -16.76 4.68
C GLU A 169 -31.51 -17.88 5.44
N ALA A 170 -31.21 -19.13 5.11
CA ALA A 170 -31.78 -20.28 5.81
C ALA A 170 -31.42 -20.29 7.30
N TYR A 171 -30.19 -20.00 7.66
CA TYR A 171 -29.76 -19.88 9.04
C TYR A 171 -30.47 -18.76 9.78
N ALA A 172 -30.60 -17.59 9.16
CA ALA A 172 -31.30 -16.45 9.78
C ALA A 172 -32.78 -16.77 10.04
N GLN A 173 -33.44 -17.48 9.12
CA GLN A 173 -34.82 -17.93 9.27
C GLN A 173 -34.96 -18.98 10.39
N GLU A 174 -34.08 -19.98 10.44
CA GLU A 174 -34.08 -21.04 11.46
C GLU A 174 -33.94 -20.46 12.87
N HIS A 175 -33.12 -19.40 13.01
CA HIS A 175 -32.86 -18.75 14.30
C HIS A 175 -33.74 -17.52 14.56
N ASN A 176 -34.71 -17.22 13.70
CA ASN A 176 -35.61 -16.07 13.82
C ASN A 176 -34.85 -14.73 13.97
N LEU A 177 -33.72 -14.56 13.27
CA LEU A 177 -32.93 -13.35 13.33
C LEU A 177 -33.64 -12.18 12.61
N SER A 178 -33.58 -11.02 13.19
CA SER A 178 -34.00 -9.77 12.54
C SER A 178 -32.79 -9.02 11.98
N TRP A 179 -32.96 -8.40 10.82
CA TRP A 179 -31.89 -7.62 10.18
C TRP A 179 -32.44 -6.39 9.49
N ILE A 180 -31.55 -5.44 9.20
CA ILE A 180 -31.88 -4.20 8.48
C ILE A 180 -31.81 -4.47 6.98
N GLU A 181 -32.84 -4.05 6.25
CA GLU A 181 -32.83 -3.97 4.80
C GLU A 181 -32.54 -2.52 4.38
N ASP A 182 -31.34 -2.28 3.85
CA ASP A 182 -30.95 -0.96 3.35
C ASP A 182 -31.70 -0.66 2.04
N PRO A 183 -32.53 0.40 1.98
CA PRO A 183 -33.27 0.77 0.76
C PRO A 183 -32.38 1.05 -0.45
N SER A 184 -31.11 1.40 -0.25
CA SER A 184 -30.17 1.61 -1.35
C SER A 184 -29.79 0.33 -2.09
N ASN A 185 -29.99 -0.84 -1.48
CA ASN A 185 -29.65 -2.14 -2.09
C ASN A 185 -30.47 -2.47 -3.34
N VAL A 186 -31.66 -1.87 -3.50
CA VAL A 186 -32.53 -2.11 -4.68
C VAL A 186 -32.23 -1.15 -5.84
N ARG A 187 -31.38 -0.13 -5.63
CA ARG A 187 -31.05 0.85 -6.66
C ARG A 187 -30.10 0.26 -7.70
N THR A 188 -30.57 0.14 -8.94
CA THR A 188 -29.81 -0.47 -10.08
C THR A 188 -28.91 0.52 -10.81
N ASP A 189 -28.91 1.80 -10.46
CA ASP A 189 -27.94 2.79 -10.91
C ASP A 189 -26.50 2.47 -10.43
N PHE A 190 -26.37 1.70 -9.36
CA PHE A 190 -25.07 1.17 -8.93
C PHE A 190 -24.75 -0.13 -9.68
N SER A 191 -23.59 -0.17 -10.33
CA SER A 191 -23.17 -1.31 -11.14
C SER A 191 -23.23 -2.66 -10.42
N ARG A 192 -22.89 -2.69 -9.11
CA ARG A 192 -22.96 -3.93 -8.33
C ARG A 192 -24.38 -4.40 -8.08
N ASN A 193 -25.30 -3.48 -7.76
CA ASN A 193 -26.71 -3.79 -7.61
C ASN A 193 -27.32 -4.22 -8.94
N TYR A 194 -26.96 -3.57 -10.05
CA TYR A 194 -27.37 -3.97 -11.39
C TYR A 194 -26.97 -5.42 -11.69
N LEU A 195 -25.71 -5.78 -11.43
CA LEU A 195 -25.28 -7.17 -11.58
C LEU A 195 -26.13 -8.12 -10.73
N ARG A 196 -26.36 -7.78 -9.45
CA ARG A 196 -27.11 -8.61 -8.49
C ARG A 196 -28.56 -8.81 -8.89
N HIS A 197 -29.26 -7.75 -9.30
CA HIS A 197 -30.72 -7.78 -9.52
C HIS A 197 -31.11 -8.07 -10.96
N GLU A 198 -30.28 -7.71 -11.94
CA GLU A 198 -30.62 -7.87 -13.35
C GLU A 198 -29.84 -9.01 -14.03
N ILE A 199 -28.54 -9.11 -13.79
CA ILE A 199 -27.67 -10.02 -14.54
C ILE A 199 -27.61 -11.41 -13.88
N PHE A 200 -27.36 -11.50 -12.57
CA PHE A 200 -27.23 -12.78 -11.87
C PHE A 200 -28.50 -13.65 -11.97
N PRO A 201 -29.74 -13.11 -11.88
CA PRO A 201 -30.94 -13.92 -12.07
C PRO A 201 -31.02 -14.53 -13.47
N LEU A 202 -30.60 -13.81 -14.52
CA LEU A 202 -30.56 -14.33 -15.89
C LEU A 202 -29.54 -15.45 -16.02
N LEU A 203 -28.34 -15.25 -15.47
CA LEU A 203 -27.28 -16.25 -15.48
C LEU A 203 -27.71 -17.52 -14.72
N THR A 204 -28.24 -17.37 -13.51
CA THR A 204 -28.61 -18.47 -12.64
C THR A 204 -29.76 -19.28 -13.20
N ARG A 205 -30.69 -18.63 -13.90
CA ARG A 205 -31.77 -19.34 -14.58
C ARG A 205 -31.26 -20.33 -15.66
N ARG A 206 -30.18 -19.96 -16.36
CA ARG A 206 -29.58 -20.84 -17.41
C ARG A 206 -28.49 -21.73 -16.82
N TRP A 207 -27.73 -21.23 -15.87
CA TRP A 207 -26.62 -21.91 -15.19
C TRP A 207 -26.77 -21.80 -13.67
N PRO A 208 -27.49 -22.71 -13.02
CA PRO A 208 -27.78 -22.63 -11.58
C PRO A 208 -26.52 -22.50 -10.68
N GLN A 209 -25.39 -22.99 -11.18
CA GLN A 209 -24.09 -22.92 -10.45
C GLN A 209 -23.22 -21.73 -10.88
N ALA A 210 -23.75 -20.71 -11.54
CA ALA A 210 -22.96 -19.56 -12.05
C ALA A 210 -22.11 -18.91 -10.96
N ALA A 211 -22.70 -18.57 -9.81
CA ALA A 211 -21.98 -17.96 -8.70
C ALA A 211 -20.86 -18.86 -8.15
N ALA A 212 -21.14 -20.17 -7.97
CA ALA A 212 -20.14 -21.13 -7.52
C ALA A 212 -19.00 -21.30 -8.53
N SER A 213 -19.30 -21.30 -9.83
CA SER A 213 -18.30 -21.43 -10.89
C SER A 213 -17.42 -20.19 -10.97
N MET A 214 -17.99 -18.99 -10.84
CA MET A 214 -17.23 -17.73 -10.83
C MET A 214 -16.34 -17.63 -9.58
N ALA A 215 -16.83 -17.98 -8.39
CA ALA A 215 -16.04 -18.01 -7.17
C ALA A 215 -14.87 -19.00 -7.27
N ARG A 216 -15.08 -20.18 -7.86
CA ARG A 216 -14.02 -21.16 -8.13
C ARG A 216 -13.00 -20.62 -9.13
N SER A 217 -13.43 -19.95 -10.20
CA SER A 217 -12.52 -19.29 -11.14
C SER A 217 -11.68 -18.19 -10.46
N ALA A 218 -12.29 -17.42 -9.55
CA ALA A 218 -11.57 -16.45 -8.74
C ALA A 218 -10.50 -17.13 -7.87
N SER A 219 -10.80 -18.29 -7.26
CA SER A 219 -9.83 -19.07 -6.49
C SER A 219 -8.65 -19.54 -7.35
N HIS A 220 -8.91 -20.05 -8.57
CA HIS A 220 -7.83 -20.42 -9.49
C HIS A 220 -6.98 -19.20 -9.91
N CYS A 221 -7.60 -18.04 -10.12
CA CYS A 221 -6.86 -16.81 -10.37
C CYS A 221 -6.03 -16.38 -9.16
N ALA A 222 -6.52 -16.58 -7.94
CA ALA A 222 -5.78 -16.28 -6.72
C ALA A 222 -4.55 -17.18 -6.56
N GLU A 223 -4.69 -18.48 -6.84
CA GLU A 223 -3.58 -19.44 -6.85
C GLU A 223 -2.53 -19.08 -7.91
N ALA A 224 -2.98 -18.79 -9.14
CA ALA A 224 -2.09 -18.34 -10.20
C ALA A 224 -1.35 -17.04 -9.84
N GLN A 225 -2.04 -16.08 -9.17
CA GLN A 225 -1.38 -14.87 -8.69
C GLN A 225 -0.32 -15.18 -7.64
N GLY A 226 -0.57 -16.11 -6.73
CA GLY A 226 0.44 -16.57 -5.75
C GLY A 226 1.71 -17.09 -6.43
N LEU A 227 1.56 -17.93 -7.47
CA LEU A 227 2.70 -18.43 -8.26
C LEU A 227 3.44 -17.29 -8.99
N LEU A 228 2.71 -16.31 -9.54
CA LEU A 228 3.30 -15.13 -10.16
C LEU A 228 4.08 -14.26 -9.15
N ASP A 229 3.58 -14.14 -7.92
CA ASP A 229 4.24 -13.41 -6.85
C ASP A 229 5.51 -14.14 -6.37
N GLU A 230 5.50 -15.47 -6.31
CA GLU A 230 6.69 -16.28 -6.02
C GLU A 230 7.75 -16.12 -7.10
N LEU A 231 7.35 -16.21 -8.36
CA LEU A 231 8.26 -15.99 -9.48
C LEU A 231 8.84 -14.57 -9.48
N ALA A 232 8.00 -13.56 -9.19
CA ALA A 232 8.47 -12.18 -9.10
C ALA A 232 9.51 -12.00 -7.99
N ARG A 233 9.31 -12.60 -6.81
CA ARG A 233 10.28 -12.56 -5.71
C ARG A 233 11.62 -13.20 -6.10
N GLN A 234 11.61 -14.32 -6.82
CA GLN A 234 12.82 -14.95 -7.36
C GLN A 234 13.53 -14.02 -8.34
N ASP A 235 12.79 -13.44 -9.30
CA ASP A 235 13.35 -12.52 -10.30
C ASP A 235 13.97 -11.26 -9.66
N LEU A 236 13.36 -10.77 -8.58
CA LEU A 236 13.80 -9.57 -7.88
C LEU A 236 14.99 -9.83 -6.94
N GLN A 237 15.21 -11.05 -6.47
CA GLN A 237 16.36 -11.38 -5.62
C GLN A 237 17.70 -11.07 -6.32
N GLU A 238 17.80 -11.37 -7.61
CA GLU A 238 19.00 -11.10 -8.41
C GLU A 238 19.16 -9.59 -8.71
N ALA A 239 18.04 -8.86 -8.82
CA ALA A 239 18.04 -7.42 -9.13
C ALA A 239 18.15 -6.52 -7.90
N GLY A 240 17.89 -7.05 -6.70
CA GLY A 240 17.83 -6.33 -5.43
C GLY A 240 19.18 -6.10 -4.74
N SER A 241 20.30 -6.18 -5.46
CA SER A 241 21.63 -5.94 -4.89
C SER A 241 21.75 -4.54 -4.25
N VAL A 242 22.55 -4.44 -3.18
CA VAL A 242 22.84 -3.16 -2.51
C VAL A 242 23.57 -2.23 -3.47
N SER A 243 23.11 -0.99 -3.56
CA SER A 243 23.72 0.06 -4.37
C SER A 243 24.91 0.69 -3.64
N GLU A 244 25.93 1.14 -4.37
CA GLU A 244 26.98 2.03 -3.83
C GLU A 244 26.42 3.33 -3.25
N PHE A 245 25.20 3.72 -3.69
CA PHE A 245 24.47 4.92 -3.25
C PHE A 245 23.26 4.58 -2.38
N ASP A 246 23.33 3.50 -1.60
CA ASP A 246 22.24 3.08 -0.70
C ASP A 246 21.89 4.17 0.34
N TRP A 247 22.88 5.00 0.67
CA TRP A 247 22.72 6.18 1.52
C TRP A 247 21.75 7.24 0.96
N LEU A 248 21.37 7.17 -0.35
CA LEU A 248 20.30 8.02 -0.90
C LEU A 248 18.93 7.69 -0.29
N GLY A 249 18.77 6.50 0.33
CA GLY A 249 17.50 6.07 0.92
C GLY A 249 16.40 5.83 -0.12
N LEU A 250 16.78 5.63 -1.40
CA LEU A 250 15.87 5.36 -2.51
C LEU A 250 15.85 3.86 -2.82
N GLN A 251 14.66 3.34 -3.08
CA GLN A 251 14.54 1.98 -3.58
C GLN A 251 15.05 1.90 -5.03
N SER A 252 15.81 0.87 -5.32
CA SER A 252 16.37 0.67 -6.66
C SER A 252 16.54 -0.82 -7.01
N LEU A 253 16.52 -1.12 -8.31
CA LEU A 253 16.79 -2.44 -8.85
C LEU A 253 17.90 -2.35 -9.91
N GLU A 254 18.76 -3.36 -9.99
CA GLU A 254 19.65 -3.53 -11.14
C GLU A 254 18.86 -3.79 -12.41
N LEU A 255 19.25 -3.13 -13.47
CA LEU A 255 18.54 -3.22 -14.75
C LEU A 255 18.87 -4.51 -15.50
N ALA A 256 20.13 -4.96 -15.46
CA ALA A 256 20.60 -6.11 -16.23
C ALA A 256 19.86 -7.42 -15.89
N PRO A 257 19.67 -7.82 -14.62
CA PRO A 257 18.88 -9.01 -14.30
C PRO A 257 17.45 -8.91 -14.81
N ILE A 258 16.79 -7.75 -14.67
CA ILE A 258 15.41 -7.56 -15.12
C ILE A 258 15.33 -7.65 -16.66
N THR A 259 16.26 -7.03 -17.39
CA THR A 259 16.23 -7.01 -18.86
C THR A 259 16.57 -8.37 -19.47
N SER A 260 17.24 -9.26 -18.75
CA SER A 260 17.51 -10.65 -19.19
C SER A 260 16.26 -11.53 -19.19
N LEU A 261 15.21 -11.14 -18.47
CA LEU A 261 13.97 -11.87 -18.38
C LEU A 261 13.12 -11.72 -19.65
N SER A 262 12.19 -12.66 -19.87
CA SER A 262 11.17 -12.47 -20.91
C SER A 262 10.28 -11.26 -20.62
N PRO A 263 9.68 -10.60 -21.63
CA PRO A 263 8.85 -9.41 -21.42
C PRO A 263 7.71 -9.61 -20.41
N ALA A 264 7.14 -10.82 -20.34
CA ALA A 264 6.10 -11.15 -19.36
C ALA A 264 6.64 -11.18 -17.92
N ARG A 265 7.82 -11.79 -17.72
CA ARG A 265 8.48 -11.82 -16.40
C ARG A 265 8.95 -10.43 -15.96
N GLN A 266 9.50 -9.62 -16.89
CA GLN A 266 9.82 -8.21 -16.60
C GLN A 266 8.62 -7.46 -16.04
N ARG A 267 7.46 -7.53 -16.72
CA ARG A 267 6.23 -6.89 -16.25
C ARG A 267 5.74 -7.46 -14.92
N ASN A 268 5.85 -8.77 -14.71
CA ASN A 268 5.46 -9.40 -13.45
C ASN A 268 6.34 -8.92 -12.28
N ALA A 269 7.66 -8.96 -12.42
CA ALA A 269 8.61 -8.51 -11.41
C ALA A 269 8.41 -7.03 -11.07
N LEU A 270 8.27 -6.17 -12.09
CA LEU A 270 8.04 -4.74 -11.89
C LEU A 270 6.68 -4.45 -11.25
N ARG A 271 5.60 -5.16 -11.62
CA ARG A 271 4.30 -5.01 -10.94
C ARG A 271 4.40 -5.38 -9.47
N HIS A 272 5.06 -6.48 -9.15
CA HIS A 272 5.25 -6.92 -7.77
C HIS A 272 6.05 -5.89 -6.96
N TRP A 273 7.15 -5.39 -7.50
CA TRP A 273 7.97 -4.37 -6.86
C TRP A 273 7.22 -3.04 -6.68
N LEU A 274 6.53 -2.55 -7.72
CA LEU A 274 5.75 -1.30 -7.66
C LEU A 274 4.51 -1.42 -6.77
N ALA A 275 3.90 -2.61 -6.66
CA ALA A 275 2.78 -2.84 -5.75
C ALA A 275 3.15 -2.61 -4.29
N ALA A 276 4.37 -2.98 -3.89
CA ALA A 276 4.91 -2.68 -2.56
C ALA A 276 5.07 -1.17 -2.29
N LEU A 277 5.10 -0.35 -3.35
CA LEU A 277 5.14 1.11 -3.31
C LEU A 277 3.74 1.76 -3.44
N GLY A 278 2.68 0.96 -3.39
CA GLY A 278 1.30 1.44 -3.56
C GLY A 278 0.87 1.68 -5.01
N LEU A 279 1.66 1.25 -6.00
CA LEU A 279 1.45 1.58 -7.41
C LEU A 279 1.19 0.32 -8.25
N LEU A 280 0.18 0.39 -9.09
CA LEU A 280 -0.09 -0.65 -10.10
C LEU A 280 -0.18 0.02 -11.48
N PRO A 281 0.85 -0.14 -12.33
CA PRO A 281 0.77 0.32 -13.72
C PRO A 281 -0.39 -0.37 -14.44
N ASP A 282 -1.22 0.40 -15.13
CA ASP A 282 -2.20 -0.15 -16.06
C ASP A 282 -1.57 -0.45 -17.44
N THR A 283 -2.39 -0.88 -18.39
CA THR A 283 -1.92 -1.34 -19.69
C THR A 283 -1.18 -0.24 -20.47
N ASP A 284 -1.60 1.01 -20.34
CA ASP A 284 -1.08 2.13 -21.14
C ASP A 284 0.28 2.65 -20.58
N HIS A 285 0.56 2.40 -19.32
CA HIS A 285 1.80 2.85 -18.68
C HIS A 285 3.05 2.07 -19.13
N TRP A 286 2.93 0.85 -19.69
CA TRP A 286 4.09 0.00 -20.03
C TRP A 286 4.99 0.54 -21.13
N ALA A 287 4.49 1.42 -22.00
CA ALA A 287 5.34 2.14 -22.96
C ALA A 287 6.47 2.93 -22.27
N GLY A 288 6.23 3.41 -21.04
CA GLY A 288 7.26 4.08 -20.22
C GLY A 288 8.37 3.14 -19.76
N TRP A 289 8.04 1.87 -19.46
CA TRP A 289 9.03 0.84 -19.17
C TRP A 289 9.89 0.54 -20.40
N ASP A 290 9.28 0.32 -21.56
CA ASP A 290 10.02 0.03 -22.78
C ASP A 290 10.98 1.16 -23.13
N ALA A 291 10.52 2.43 -23.04
CA ALA A 291 11.35 3.61 -23.25
C ALA A 291 12.52 3.68 -22.23
N LEU A 292 12.27 3.34 -20.96
CA LEU A 292 13.30 3.36 -19.94
C LEU A 292 14.32 2.24 -20.13
N ARG A 293 13.85 1.04 -20.48
CA ARG A 293 14.69 -0.13 -20.74
C ARG A 293 15.61 0.07 -21.94
N ASP A 294 15.07 0.55 -23.05
CA ASP A 294 15.73 0.59 -24.35
C ASP A 294 16.51 1.89 -24.60
N ALA A 295 16.50 2.81 -23.65
CA ALA A 295 17.23 4.07 -23.75
C ALA A 295 18.74 3.86 -23.88
N ARG A 296 19.42 4.77 -24.59
CA ARG A 296 20.88 4.79 -24.68
C ARG A 296 21.51 5.00 -23.30
N ALA A 297 22.76 4.59 -23.15
CA ALA A 297 23.49 4.67 -21.87
C ALA A 297 23.66 6.13 -21.36
N ASP A 298 23.73 7.09 -22.26
CA ASP A 298 23.86 8.52 -21.99
C ASP A 298 22.51 9.26 -21.80
N ALA A 299 21.39 8.61 -22.12
CA ALA A 299 20.06 9.16 -21.96
C ALA A 299 19.61 9.08 -20.49
N GLN A 300 18.68 9.97 -20.13
CA GLN A 300 18.07 10.02 -18.81
C GLN A 300 16.55 9.80 -18.94
N PRO A 301 16.13 8.59 -19.31
CA PRO A 301 14.70 8.32 -19.44
C PRO A 301 14.03 8.35 -18.08
N VAL A 302 12.81 8.87 -18.05
CA VAL A 302 11.97 8.95 -16.86
C VAL A 302 10.63 8.30 -17.16
N TRP A 303 10.26 7.30 -16.38
CA TRP A 303 8.92 6.74 -16.42
C TRP A 303 8.07 7.36 -15.32
N LYS A 304 7.10 8.20 -15.71
CA LYS A 304 6.20 8.87 -14.79
C LYS A 304 5.03 7.96 -14.44
N LEU A 305 4.76 7.81 -13.14
CA LEU A 305 3.63 7.10 -12.56
C LEU A 305 2.82 8.07 -11.68
N ALA A 306 1.66 7.66 -11.18
CA ALA A 306 0.74 8.54 -10.45
C ALA A 306 1.39 9.21 -9.23
N GLU A 307 2.21 8.48 -8.46
CA GLU A 307 2.74 8.92 -7.17
C GLU A 307 4.25 9.20 -7.20
N GLY A 308 4.90 9.05 -8.36
CA GLY A 308 6.34 9.25 -8.46
C GLY A 308 6.91 8.92 -9.84
N GLN A 309 8.20 8.72 -9.90
CA GLN A 309 8.93 8.54 -11.14
C GLN A 309 10.01 7.45 -10.99
N LEU A 310 10.20 6.66 -12.04
CA LEU A 310 11.37 5.79 -12.18
C LEU A 310 12.41 6.46 -13.06
N HIS A 311 13.62 6.55 -12.54
CA HIS A 311 14.79 7.09 -13.22
C HIS A 311 15.81 5.99 -13.49
N ARG A 312 16.42 6.00 -14.67
CA ARG A 312 17.55 5.11 -14.99
C ARG A 312 18.87 5.84 -14.79
N ALA A 313 19.74 5.26 -13.97
CA ALA A 313 21.10 5.77 -13.76
C ALA A 313 22.01 4.66 -13.24
N GLY A 314 23.28 4.61 -13.69
CA GLY A 314 24.29 3.68 -13.17
C GLY A 314 23.93 2.19 -13.35
N GLY A 315 23.23 1.82 -14.43
CA GLY A 315 22.79 0.44 -14.65
C GLY A 315 21.63 0.01 -13.74
N ARG A 316 20.98 0.94 -13.05
CA ARG A 316 19.87 0.68 -12.14
C ARG A 316 18.66 1.53 -12.49
N ILE A 317 17.49 1.11 -12.03
CA ILE A 317 16.27 1.91 -11.99
C ILE A 317 16.00 2.33 -10.53
N TRP A 318 15.63 3.59 -10.32
CA TRP A 318 15.49 4.25 -9.04
C TRP A 318 14.08 4.79 -8.90
N TRP A 319 13.42 4.48 -7.78
CA TRP A 319 12.12 5.07 -7.45
C TRP A 319 12.27 6.40 -6.72
N MET A 320 11.65 7.46 -7.26
CA MET A 320 11.62 8.79 -6.68
C MET A 320 10.18 9.24 -6.45
N ALA A 321 9.87 9.65 -5.22
CA ALA A 321 8.56 10.14 -4.81
C ALA A 321 8.69 11.26 -3.77
N GLY A 322 7.59 11.94 -3.47
CA GLY A 322 7.52 12.95 -2.43
C GLY A 322 8.51 14.09 -2.62
N ASP A 323 9.31 14.36 -1.59
CA ASP A 323 10.31 15.44 -1.58
C ASP A 323 11.38 15.27 -2.66
N TRP A 324 11.68 14.04 -3.08
CA TRP A 324 12.66 13.80 -4.16
C TRP A 324 12.27 14.40 -5.50
N LEU A 325 11.00 14.70 -5.71
CA LEU A 325 10.48 15.35 -6.93
C LEU A 325 10.54 16.89 -6.87
N ARG A 326 10.90 17.46 -5.72
CA ARG A 326 10.95 18.91 -5.49
C ARG A 326 12.39 19.39 -5.47
N GLN A 327 12.62 20.65 -5.83
CA GLN A 327 13.93 21.28 -5.68
C GLN A 327 14.17 21.61 -4.20
N PRO A 328 15.37 21.29 -3.64
CA PRO A 328 15.69 21.69 -2.27
C PRO A 328 15.93 23.20 -2.17
N ILE A 329 15.65 23.76 -1.00
CA ILE A 329 15.83 25.20 -0.72
C ILE A 329 17.29 25.48 -0.36
N ALA A 330 17.88 26.50 -0.97
CA ALA A 330 19.26 26.97 -0.70
C ALA A 330 19.38 28.49 -0.95
N PRO A 331 20.45 29.15 -0.44
CA PRO A 331 21.46 28.65 0.50
C PRO A 331 20.98 28.67 1.97
N MET A 332 21.65 27.90 2.85
CA MET A 332 21.36 27.86 4.29
C MET A 332 22.60 28.14 5.10
N GLN A 333 22.50 29.07 6.07
CA GLN A 333 23.55 29.33 7.06
C GLN A 333 23.55 28.21 8.12
N TRP A 334 24.74 27.74 8.54
CA TRP A 334 24.88 26.72 9.57
C TRP A 334 25.64 27.32 10.79
N ASP A 335 24.86 27.95 11.67
CA ASP A 335 25.42 28.70 12.80
C ASP A 335 25.99 27.80 13.91
N ASN A 336 25.40 26.61 14.12
CA ASN A 336 25.88 25.67 15.14
C ASN A 336 26.17 24.28 14.52
N PRO A 337 27.39 24.03 14.05
CA PRO A 337 27.76 22.77 13.41
C PRO A 337 27.88 21.58 14.37
N LEU A 338 27.71 21.78 15.68
CA LEU A 338 27.63 20.70 16.66
C LEU A 338 26.23 20.02 16.66
N LEU A 339 25.24 20.70 16.09
CA LEU A 339 23.88 20.16 15.91
C LEU A 339 23.61 19.87 14.45
N PRO A 340 22.82 18.84 14.13
CA PRO A 340 22.40 18.58 12.77
C PRO A 340 21.64 19.77 12.18
N LEU A 341 21.91 20.09 10.91
CA LEU A 341 21.17 21.10 10.14
C LEU A 341 20.01 20.44 9.41
N ALA A 342 18.78 20.84 9.71
CA ALA A 342 17.61 20.41 8.95
C ALA A 342 17.64 21.06 7.55
N LEU A 343 17.44 20.24 6.51
CA LEU A 343 17.39 20.68 5.11
C LEU A 343 15.94 20.50 4.62
N PRO A 344 15.13 21.57 4.53
CA PRO A 344 13.73 21.46 4.12
C PRO A 344 13.54 20.71 2.80
N GLY A 345 12.76 19.62 2.83
CA GLY A 345 12.54 18.73 1.69
C GLY A 345 13.78 17.95 1.23
N ASN A 346 14.85 17.89 2.06
CA ASN A 346 16.10 17.21 1.72
C ASN A 346 16.78 16.51 2.91
N GLY A 347 16.04 16.23 3.99
CA GLY A 347 16.53 15.52 5.16
C GLY A 347 17.37 16.40 6.09
N GLN A 348 18.50 15.89 6.56
CA GLN A 348 19.39 16.61 7.47
C GLN A 348 20.86 16.38 7.13
N LEU A 349 21.68 17.35 7.49
CA LEU A 349 23.13 17.34 7.36
C LEU A 349 23.77 17.35 8.74
N GLN A 350 24.78 16.54 8.95
CA GLN A 350 25.55 16.52 10.19
C GLN A 350 27.05 16.53 9.91
N LEU A 351 27.80 17.10 10.83
CA LEU A 351 29.25 17.14 10.78
C LEU A 351 29.79 16.30 11.93
N LEU A 352 30.53 15.24 11.57
CA LEU A 352 31.16 14.35 12.54
C LEU A 352 32.60 14.77 12.78
N GLY A 353 32.98 15.07 14.04
CA GLY A 353 34.31 15.50 14.41
C GLY A 353 34.42 17.00 14.67
N GLN A 354 35.61 17.55 14.54
CA GLN A 354 35.91 18.97 14.88
C GLN A 354 35.51 19.87 13.72
N ALA A 355 34.49 20.72 13.93
CA ALA A 355 34.01 21.67 12.92
C ALA A 355 35.13 22.60 12.40
N PRO A 356 35.13 22.91 11.09
CA PRO A 356 36.03 23.93 10.55
C PRO A 356 35.67 25.30 11.10
N GLY A 357 36.67 26.16 11.30
CA GLY A 357 36.46 27.55 11.69
C GLY A 357 35.99 28.40 10.52
N GLY A 358 35.21 29.45 10.82
CA GLY A 358 34.68 30.38 9.82
C GLY A 358 33.14 30.29 9.68
N SER A 359 32.60 31.10 8.78
CA SER A 359 31.16 31.08 8.46
C SER A 359 30.82 29.88 7.59
N LEU A 360 29.96 28.99 8.11
CA LEU A 360 29.55 27.80 7.41
C LEU A 360 28.24 28.03 6.65
N GLN A 361 28.22 27.68 5.39
CA GLN A 361 27.02 27.77 4.53
C GLN A 361 26.84 26.50 3.76
N VAL A 362 25.60 26.01 3.68
CA VAL A 362 25.21 24.89 2.86
C VAL A 362 24.53 25.39 1.59
N ARG A 363 25.04 24.95 0.45
CA ARG A 363 24.50 25.30 -0.87
C ARG A 363 24.22 24.00 -1.68
N TYR A 364 23.46 24.14 -2.74
CA TYR A 364 23.28 23.10 -3.74
C TYR A 364 23.94 23.51 -5.06
N ARG A 365 24.23 22.51 -5.88
CA ARG A 365 24.93 22.70 -7.13
C ARG A 365 24.18 23.62 -8.10
N GLN A 366 24.88 24.64 -8.63
CA GLN A 366 24.37 25.57 -9.66
C GLN A 366 25.14 25.45 -10.98
N GLY A 367 26.31 24.83 -10.96
CA GLY A 367 27.22 24.67 -12.09
C GLY A 367 28.45 25.61 -12.01
N GLY A 368 29.58 25.14 -12.47
CA GLY A 368 30.84 25.89 -12.44
C GLY A 368 31.58 25.85 -11.08
N GLU A 369 31.12 25.04 -10.13
CA GLU A 369 31.81 24.88 -8.86
C GLU A 369 33.17 24.21 -9.04
N VAL A 370 34.19 24.74 -8.35
CA VAL A 370 35.54 24.21 -8.31
C VAL A 370 35.90 23.87 -6.87
N MET A 371 36.52 22.71 -6.65
CA MET A 371 36.95 22.22 -5.36
C MET A 371 38.42 21.89 -5.35
N THR A 372 39.10 22.19 -4.25
CA THR A 372 40.49 21.78 -4.02
C THR A 372 40.49 20.37 -3.44
N VAL A 373 41.04 19.41 -4.18
CA VAL A 373 41.14 18.00 -3.76
C VAL A 373 42.57 17.69 -3.38
N LYS A 374 42.77 17.02 -2.25
CA LYS A 374 44.10 16.59 -1.77
C LYS A 374 44.89 15.83 -2.86
N ASN A 375 46.13 16.21 -3.11
CA ASN A 375 47.04 15.63 -4.13
C ASN A 375 46.56 15.79 -5.59
N ARG A 376 45.43 16.51 -5.85
CA ARG A 376 44.88 16.68 -7.21
C ARG A 376 44.69 18.15 -7.62
N GLY A 377 44.88 19.10 -6.66
CA GLY A 377 44.70 20.53 -6.89
C GLY A 377 43.24 20.92 -7.15
N HIS A 378 43.05 22.05 -7.85
CA HIS A 378 41.72 22.53 -8.23
C HIS A 378 41.08 21.63 -9.29
N ARG A 379 39.85 21.20 -9.05
CA ARG A 379 39.07 20.35 -9.94
C ARG A 379 37.64 20.85 -10.07
N ASP A 380 37.10 20.78 -11.29
CA ASP A 380 35.70 21.02 -11.57
C ASP A 380 34.82 19.96 -10.86
N LEU A 381 33.81 20.40 -10.12
CA LEU A 381 32.93 19.52 -9.35
C LEU A 381 32.16 18.57 -10.26
N LYS A 382 31.74 19.01 -11.47
CA LYS A 382 31.05 18.17 -12.44
C LYS A 382 31.90 16.94 -12.81
N ARG A 383 33.20 17.14 -13.00
CA ARG A 383 34.12 16.06 -13.32
C ARG A 383 34.28 15.09 -12.15
N LEU A 384 34.41 15.60 -10.91
CA LEU A 384 34.51 14.76 -9.70
C LEU A 384 33.25 13.92 -9.50
N LEU A 385 32.05 14.50 -9.68
CA LEU A 385 30.78 13.78 -9.57
C LEU A 385 30.62 12.70 -10.67
N ASN A 386 31.18 12.92 -11.87
CA ASN A 386 31.21 11.92 -12.93
C ASN A 386 32.13 10.76 -12.58
N GLU A 387 33.33 11.08 -12.05
CA GLU A 387 34.31 10.07 -11.60
C GLU A 387 33.74 9.18 -10.47
N GLN A 388 32.90 9.74 -9.62
CA GLN A 388 32.20 9.00 -8.54
C GLN A 388 30.98 8.22 -9.03
N GLY A 389 30.57 8.35 -10.28
CA GLY A 389 29.40 7.64 -10.82
C GLY A 389 28.05 8.07 -10.23
N LEU A 390 28.00 9.19 -9.48
CA LEU A 390 26.77 9.63 -8.81
C LEU A 390 25.63 9.87 -9.81
N PRO A 391 24.42 9.31 -9.57
CA PRO A 391 23.26 9.52 -10.41
C PRO A 391 22.95 11.00 -10.65
N LEU A 392 22.63 11.36 -11.88
CA LEU A 392 22.42 12.77 -12.26
C LEU A 392 21.29 13.43 -11.49
N PHE A 393 20.20 12.70 -11.21
CA PHE A 393 19.08 13.21 -10.42
C PHE A 393 19.45 13.57 -8.97
N ALA A 394 20.48 12.91 -8.40
CA ALA A 394 20.94 13.17 -7.03
C ALA A 394 21.86 14.41 -6.92
N ARG A 395 22.55 14.77 -8.02
CA ARG A 395 23.61 15.81 -8.01
C ARG A 395 23.10 17.19 -7.61
N GLY A 396 21.88 17.54 -8.00
CA GLY A 396 21.25 18.82 -7.65
C GLY A 396 20.78 18.90 -6.19
N ARG A 397 20.70 17.75 -5.52
CA ARG A 397 20.24 17.65 -4.12
C ARG A 397 21.39 17.47 -3.12
N LEU A 398 22.59 17.19 -3.61
CA LEU A 398 23.74 16.92 -2.80
C LEU A 398 24.19 18.17 -2.05
N PRO A 399 24.23 18.16 -0.70
CA PRO A 399 24.67 19.32 0.07
C PRO A 399 26.17 19.59 -0.13
N LEU A 400 26.49 20.84 -0.43
CA LEU A 400 27.84 21.38 -0.59
C LEU A 400 28.15 22.29 0.61
N LEU A 401 29.20 21.98 1.37
CA LEU A 401 29.63 22.80 2.48
C LEU A 401 30.63 23.87 2.01
N TYR A 402 30.27 25.11 2.22
CA TYR A 402 31.12 26.28 1.98
C TYR A 402 31.61 26.85 3.31
N VAL A 403 32.85 27.25 3.32
CA VAL A 403 33.47 28.03 4.42
C VAL A 403 34.05 29.30 3.82
N ASN A 404 33.64 30.47 4.31
CA ASN A 404 34.06 31.77 3.79
C ASN A 404 34.01 31.82 2.23
N GLU A 405 32.90 31.44 1.63
CA GLU A 405 32.67 31.42 0.16
C GLU A 405 33.47 30.34 -0.63
N GLN A 406 34.28 29.55 0.02
CA GLN A 406 35.05 28.47 -0.64
C GLN A 406 34.36 27.13 -0.44
N LEU A 407 34.17 26.35 -1.51
CA LEU A 407 33.68 24.97 -1.45
C LEU A 407 34.71 24.07 -0.77
N LEU A 408 34.34 23.53 0.39
CA LEU A 408 35.21 22.75 1.25
C LEU A 408 34.92 21.24 1.17
N ALA A 409 33.63 20.88 1.17
CA ALA A 409 33.22 19.48 1.15
C ALA A 409 31.92 19.24 0.39
N VAL A 410 31.76 18.01 -0.05
CA VAL A 410 30.57 17.45 -0.70
C VAL A 410 30.10 16.26 0.13
N ALA A 411 28.88 16.30 0.63
CA ALA A 411 28.39 15.30 1.57
C ALA A 411 28.39 13.88 0.98
N ASN A 412 28.70 12.88 1.80
CA ASN A 412 28.66 11.44 1.51
C ASN A 412 29.52 10.95 0.33
N LEU A 413 30.38 11.77 -0.25
CA LEU A 413 31.25 11.32 -1.34
C LEU A 413 32.66 11.06 -0.83
N PRO A 414 33.17 9.80 -0.89
CA PRO A 414 34.47 9.45 -0.35
C PRO A 414 35.60 10.34 -0.86
N GLY A 415 36.35 10.93 0.08
CA GLY A 415 37.46 11.83 -0.22
C GLY A 415 37.07 13.27 -0.60
N LEU A 416 35.78 13.56 -0.67
CA LEU A 416 35.21 14.90 -0.85
C LEU A 416 34.38 15.36 0.34
N ASP A 417 34.06 14.46 1.26
CA ASP A 417 33.16 14.62 2.41
C ASP A 417 33.91 14.91 3.74
N CYS A 418 35.23 15.07 3.69
CA CYS A 418 36.04 15.24 4.88
C CYS A 418 37.11 16.31 4.72
N SER A 419 37.66 16.76 5.86
CA SER A 419 38.83 17.62 5.85
C SER A 419 40.09 16.90 5.33
N PRO A 420 41.06 17.63 4.73
CA PRO A 420 42.32 17.02 4.25
C PRO A 420 43.10 16.28 5.35
N CYS A 421 42.86 16.59 6.61
CA CYS A 421 43.50 15.97 7.78
C CYS A 421 42.61 14.94 8.49
N GLY A 422 41.42 14.62 7.96
CA GLY A 422 40.48 13.65 8.54
C GLY A 422 39.86 14.08 9.89
N ARG A 423 39.89 15.38 10.22
CA ARG A 423 39.40 15.90 11.52
C ARG A 423 37.88 15.93 11.62
N TRP A 424 37.20 15.96 10.52
CA TRP A 424 35.72 15.93 10.41
C TRP A 424 35.28 15.29 9.12
N GLN A 425 34.02 14.84 9.13
CA GLN A 425 33.32 14.27 7.97
C GLN A 425 31.92 14.87 7.86
N LEU A 426 31.49 15.18 6.63
CA LEU A 426 30.18 15.72 6.32
C LEU A 426 29.25 14.59 5.89
N GLN A 427 28.22 14.35 6.67
CA GLN A 427 27.24 13.30 6.41
C GLN A 427 25.85 13.90 6.13
N TRP A 428 25.27 13.55 5.02
CA TRP A 428 23.90 13.87 4.64
C TRP A 428 23.01 12.63 4.85
N LEU A 429 21.90 12.83 5.55
CA LEU A 429 20.83 11.85 5.73
C LEU A 429 19.60 12.36 4.96
N PRO A 430 19.41 11.93 3.70
CA PRO A 430 18.30 12.40 2.89
C PRO A 430 16.94 12.00 3.46
N THR A 431 15.88 12.69 3.02
CA THR A 431 14.51 12.23 3.28
C THR A 431 14.34 10.85 2.66
N LYS A 432 13.83 9.91 3.44
CA LYS A 432 13.37 8.63 2.86
C LYS A 432 12.25 8.95 1.88
N SER A 433 12.25 8.33 0.70
CA SER A 433 11.05 8.33 -0.14
C SER A 433 9.95 7.72 0.72
N ASP A 434 8.89 8.47 1.03
CA ASP A 434 7.77 7.97 1.82
C ASP A 434 7.40 6.59 1.29
N GLN A 435 7.56 5.59 2.15
CA GLN A 435 6.92 4.29 1.94
C GLN A 435 5.44 4.64 1.98
N GLY A 436 4.76 4.47 0.84
CA GLY A 436 3.33 4.71 0.75
C GLY A 436 2.67 4.16 2.00
N LEU A 437 1.85 4.99 2.62
CA LEU A 437 1.07 4.67 3.81
C LEU A 437 0.45 3.28 3.63
N SER A 438 0.93 2.35 4.43
CA SER A 438 0.41 0.98 4.56
C SER A 438 -1.06 0.96 4.97
#